data_abb63a1f99096c935b64b5be97fce5d9
#
_entry.id   abb63a1f99096c935b64b5be97fce5d9
#
_cell.length_a   1.000
_cell.length_b   1.000
_cell.length_c   1.000
_cell.angle_alpha   90.00
_cell.angle_beta   90.00
_cell.angle_gamma   90.00
#
_symmetry.space_group_name_H-M   'P 1'
#
loop_
_entity.id
_entity.type
_entity.pdbx_description
1 polymer ?
#
loop_
_entity_poly.entity_id
_entity_poly.type
_entity_poly.pdbx_seq_one_letter_code
_entity_poly.pdbx_strand_id
1 'polypeptide(L)'
;MLKQMTIDRFTKVALSVVFAALMAACASGSKAPKPADLGADPALLGVRTAWKTQIGKVDFPLAINTAANAVTLASSDGTVSSLDAQTGASLWRIKLNAQISAGVGSDGNYSAVVTRDNQLVTMAAEGELWRARLSSQVFTAPLVAGERVFVLGADRVVSAFDARSGKKLWANQRPGEALVLRQAGTLLAVNNTLVVGLSGRLVGLNPLNGNVLWEAPLATPRGTNDIERLVDLVAGVGRESGVVCARAFQAAVGCVNTAQGNLVWKQSASGAVGLTGDDKLVYGVEGDGKLIAWRLSNGEVAWSSDRLRYRQLGAPLVLGRSVVVGDSTGLLHFVARTDGTPLTRLSTDGSAIAAAPVVAGTTLVAVTRNGSVFGFKPE
;
A
#
# COMPACT_ATOMS: atom_id res chain seq x y z
N MET A 1 -20.70 -71.11 -12.82
CA MET A 1 -19.60 -70.29 -12.26
C MET A 1 -19.04 -69.22 -13.22
N LEU A 2 -19.21 -69.36 -14.55
CA LEU A 2 -18.65 -68.34 -15.51
C LEU A 2 -19.48 -67.04 -15.68
N LYS A 3 -20.76 -67.01 -15.30
CA LYS A 3 -21.64 -65.85 -15.50
C LYS A 3 -21.48 -64.74 -14.43
N GLN A 4 -20.94 -65.07 -13.28
CA GLN A 4 -20.73 -64.12 -12.17
C GLN A 4 -19.39 -63.32 -12.31
N MET A 5 -18.39 -63.90 -13.00
CA MET A 5 -17.08 -63.25 -13.18
C MET A 5 -17.07 -62.13 -14.26
N THR A 6 -18.04 -62.18 -15.22
CA THR A 6 -18.16 -61.18 -16.28
C THR A 6 -18.85 -59.88 -15.80
N ILE A 7 -19.79 -59.98 -14.91
CA ILE A 7 -20.53 -58.82 -14.36
C ILE A 7 -19.62 -57.98 -13.45
N ASP A 8 -18.74 -58.59 -12.68
CA ASP A 8 -17.81 -57.91 -11.78
C ASP A 8 -16.70 -57.12 -12.48
N ARG A 9 -16.29 -57.57 -13.68
CA ARG A 9 -15.33 -56.82 -14.52
C ARG A 9 -15.96 -55.61 -15.18
N PHE A 10 -17.18 -55.70 -15.68
CA PHE A 10 -17.89 -54.55 -16.31
C PHE A 10 -18.24 -53.45 -15.29
N THR A 11 -18.65 -53.83 -14.07
CA THR A 11 -18.90 -52.87 -12.98
C THR A 11 -17.63 -52.15 -12.51
N LYS A 12 -16.50 -52.84 -12.41
CA LYS A 12 -15.22 -52.21 -12.02
C LYS A 12 -14.67 -51.28 -13.12
N VAL A 13 -14.83 -51.63 -14.39
CA VAL A 13 -14.44 -50.77 -15.51
C VAL A 13 -15.36 -49.54 -15.61
N ALA A 14 -16.68 -49.70 -15.44
CA ALA A 14 -17.62 -48.59 -15.41
C ALA A 14 -17.38 -47.62 -14.23
N LEU A 15 -17.08 -48.15 -13.04
CA LEU A 15 -16.75 -47.33 -11.86
C LEU A 15 -15.43 -46.57 -12.06
N SER A 16 -14.42 -47.21 -12.70
CA SER A 16 -13.12 -46.54 -12.97
C SER A 16 -13.25 -45.42 -14.01
N VAL A 17 -14.11 -45.57 -15.01
CA VAL A 17 -14.36 -44.54 -16.05
C VAL A 17 -15.13 -43.36 -15.44
N VAL A 18 -16.11 -43.61 -14.58
CA VAL A 18 -16.85 -42.55 -13.89
C VAL A 18 -15.93 -41.78 -12.92
N PHE A 19 -15.02 -42.46 -12.22
CA PHE A 19 -14.05 -41.80 -11.34
C PHE A 19 -13.02 -40.98 -12.13
N ALA A 20 -12.57 -41.43 -13.28
CA ALA A 20 -11.69 -40.68 -14.18
C ALA A 20 -12.39 -39.43 -14.78
N ALA A 21 -13.66 -39.55 -15.13
CA ALA A 21 -14.47 -38.42 -15.63
C ALA A 21 -14.73 -37.35 -14.56
N LEU A 22 -14.93 -37.76 -13.28
CA LEU A 22 -15.08 -36.85 -12.16
C LEU A 22 -13.77 -36.11 -11.82
N MET A 23 -12.62 -36.74 -12.00
CA MET A 23 -11.32 -36.08 -11.79
C MET A 23 -10.99 -35.11 -12.92
N ALA A 24 -11.43 -35.33 -14.16
CA ALA A 24 -11.26 -34.41 -15.27
C ALA A 24 -12.14 -33.13 -15.14
N ALA A 25 -13.29 -33.21 -14.49
CA ALA A 25 -14.16 -32.06 -14.26
C ALA A 25 -13.61 -31.07 -13.24
N CYS A 26 -12.71 -31.49 -12.32
CA CYS A 26 -12.02 -30.60 -11.39
C CYS A 26 -10.80 -29.87 -11.99
N ALA A 27 -10.37 -30.23 -13.20
CA ALA A 27 -9.19 -29.66 -13.86
C ALA A 27 -9.51 -28.39 -14.69
N SER A 28 -10.76 -27.97 -14.80
CA SER A 28 -11.12 -26.68 -15.42
C SER A 28 -10.94 -25.53 -14.42
N GLY A 29 -9.71 -25.33 -13.94
CA GLY A 29 -9.35 -24.12 -13.21
C GLY A 29 -9.69 -22.92 -14.10
N SER A 30 -10.52 -22.01 -13.62
CA SER A 30 -10.81 -20.75 -14.31
C SER A 30 -9.47 -20.06 -14.61
N LYS A 31 -9.11 -19.96 -15.89
CA LYS A 31 -7.89 -19.20 -16.27
C LYS A 31 -8.04 -17.79 -15.75
N ALA A 32 -7.05 -17.33 -14.99
CA ALA A 32 -7.02 -15.94 -14.51
C ALA A 32 -7.28 -15.00 -15.72
N PRO A 33 -8.09 -13.95 -15.52
CA PRO A 33 -8.35 -12.99 -16.59
C PRO A 33 -7.05 -12.43 -17.14
N LYS A 34 -6.96 -12.30 -18.47
CA LYS A 34 -5.78 -11.71 -19.11
C LYS A 34 -5.74 -10.21 -18.84
N PRO A 35 -4.54 -9.65 -18.58
CA PRO A 35 -4.35 -8.21 -18.50
C PRO A 35 -4.86 -7.51 -19.77
N ALA A 36 -5.47 -6.34 -19.59
CA ALA A 36 -5.93 -5.52 -20.70
C ALA A 36 -4.78 -5.21 -21.68
N ASP A 37 -5.07 -5.26 -22.97
CA ASP A 37 -4.14 -4.83 -24.02
C ASP A 37 -3.99 -3.31 -23.96
N LEU A 38 -2.76 -2.85 -23.95
CA LEU A 38 -2.44 -1.42 -23.82
C LEU A 38 -2.41 -0.71 -25.18
N GLY A 39 -2.33 -1.44 -26.30
CA GLY A 39 -2.10 -0.84 -27.63
C GLY A 39 -0.78 -0.04 -27.69
N ALA A 40 -0.67 0.86 -28.67
CA ALA A 40 0.46 1.78 -28.79
C ALA A 40 0.49 2.79 -27.64
N ASP A 41 1.69 3.24 -27.25
CA ASP A 41 1.83 4.35 -26.29
C ASP A 41 1.39 5.66 -26.95
N PRO A 42 0.45 6.41 -26.34
CA PRO A 42 0.06 7.72 -26.89
C PRO A 42 1.18 8.75 -26.89
N ALA A 43 2.15 8.63 -25.98
CA ALA A 43 3.32 9.51 -25.85
C ALA A 43 2.96 11.01 -25.79
N LEU A 44 1.86 11.37 -25.10
CA LEU A 44 1.37 12.75 -24.97
C LEU A 44 2.07 13.54 -23.86
N LEU A 45 2.97 12.90 -23.11
CA LEU A 45 3.82 13.52 -22.10
C LEU A 45 5.27 13.17 -22.38
N GLY A 46 6.12 14.19 -22.51
CA GLY A 46 7.57 14.04 -22.54
C GLY A 46 8.07 13.78 -21.12
N VAL A 47 8.48 12.56 -20.84
CA VAL A 47 9.07 12.15 -19.56
C VAL A 47 10.25 11.22 -19.83
N ARG A 48 11.40 11.53 -19.26
CA ARG A 48 12.63 10.74 -19.43
C ARG A 48 13.12 10.18 -18.12
N THR A 49 13.85 9.07 -18.19
CA THR A 49 14.64 8.57 -17.06
C THR A 49 15.83 9.51 -16.84
N ALA A 50 15.87 10.17 -15.70
CA ALA A 50 16.97 11.05 -15.33
C ALA A 50 18.12 10.26 -14.70
N TRP A 51 17.80 9.27 -13.87
CA TRP A 51 18.78 8.39 -13.23
C TRP A 51 18.16 7.04 -12.86
N LYS A 52 19.04 6.07 -12.66
CA LYS A 52 18.71 4.75 -12.14
C LYS A 52 19.76 4.33 -11.12
N THR A 53 19.32 3.74 -10.01
CA THR A 53 20.21 3.13 -9.02
C THR A 53 19.60 1.83 -8.49
N GLN A 54 20.32 1.12 -7.62
CA GLN A 54 19.92 -0.17 -7.10
C GLN A 54 20.00 -0.19 -5.57
N ILE A 55 18.92 -0.66 -4.95
CA ILE A 55 18.91 -1.13 -3.56
C ILE A 55 18.76 -2.67 -3.56
N GLY A 56 18.63 -3.32 -2.43
CA GLY A 56 18.31 -4.75 -2.38
C GLY A 56 16.83 -5.02 -2.74
N LYS A 57 16.46 -6.29 -2.94
CA LYS A 57 15.08 -6.73 -3.19
C LYS A 57 14.11 -6.22 -2.13
N VAL A 58 12.85 -6.02 -2.54
CA VAL A 58 11.77 -5.52 -1.69
C VAL A 58 10.64 -6.55 -1.63
N ASP A 59 10.57 -7.32 -0.53
CA ASP A 59 9.58 -8.39 -0.31
C ASP A 59 8.62 -8.08 0.85
N PHE A 60 8.54 -6.82 1.27
CA PHE A 60 7.66 -6.32 2.31
C PHE A 60 6.87 -5.09 1.82
N PRO A 61 5.84 -4.64 2.55
CA PRO A 61 5.15 -3.39 2.25
C PRO A 61 6.09 -2.18 2.42
N LEU A 62 6.70 -1.75 1.31
CA LEU A 62 7.60 -0.59 1.30
C LEU A 62 6.78 0.70 1.33
N ALA A 63 7.15 1.62 2.22
CA ALA A 63 6.83 3.03 2.12
C ALA A 63 8.08 3.79 1.63
N ILE A 64 7.93 4.55 0.57
CA ILE A 64 8.96 5.48 0.10
C ILE A 64 8.74 6.80 0.83
N ASN A 65 9.73 7.26 1.58
CA ASN A 65 9.61 8.52 2.28
C ASN A 65 10.40 9.63 1.59
N THR A 66 9.85 10.84 1.59
CA THR A 66 10.50 12.01 0.97
C THR A 66 10.60 13.13 1.98
N ALA A 67 11.78 13.73 2.09
CA ALA A 67 12.03 14.92 2.91
C ALA A 67 12.91 15.88 2.11
N ALA A 68 12.40 17.05 1.79
CA ALA A 68 13.04 17.99 0.87
C ALA A 68 13.44 17.30 -0.46
N ASN A 69 14.72 17.25 -0.78
CA ASN A 69 15.26 16.58 -1.97
C ASN A 69 15.80 15.17 -1.69
N ALA A 70 15.55 14.60 -0.51
CA ALA A 70 15.97 13.27 -0.17
C ALA A 70 14.83 12.26 -0.31
N VAL A 71 15.18 11.05 -0.76
CA VAL A 71 14.29 9.89 -0.82
C VAL A 71 14.86 8.79 0.06
N THR A 72 14.14 8.42 1.10
CA THR A 72 14.56 7.36 2.02
C THR A 72 13.82 6.07 1.72
N LEU A 73 14.58 4.99 1.57
CA LEU A 73 14.16 3.68 1.09
C LEU A 73 14.75 2.57 1.96
N ALA A 74 14.13 1.40 1.91
CA ALA A 74 14.67 0.21 2.57
C ALA A 74 14.52 -1.03 1.68
N SER A 75 15.40 -2.01 1.88
CA SER A 75 15.35 -3.31 1.23
C SER A 75 15.24 -4.46 2.24
N SER A 76 14.75 -5.61 1.78
CA SER A 76 14.45 -6.77 2.64
C SER A 76 15.65 -7.31 3.40
N ASP A 77 16.86 -7.07 2.88
CA ASP A 77 18.11 -7.53 3.46
C ASP A 77 18.59 -6.69 4.67
N GLY A 78 17.83 -5.68 5.07
CA GLY A 78 18.19 -4.80 6.20
C GLY A 78 18.91 -3.52 5.80
N THR A 79 19.06 -3.21 4.52
CA THR A 79 19.67 -1.96 4.08
C THR A 79 18.64 -0.85 4.08
N VAL A 80 18.94 0.27 4.72
CA VAL A 80 18.20 1.54 4.65
C VAL A 80 19.10 2.56 3.99
N SER A 81 18.58 3.31 3.03
CA SER A 81 19.34 4.27 2.24
C SER A 81 18.55 5.55 2.04
N SER A 82 19.22 6.67 2.08
CA SER A 82 18.72 7.95 1.59
C SER A 82 19.46 8.33 0.33
N LEU A 83 18.72 8.75 -0.68
CA LEU A 83 19.21 9.13 -1.98
C LEU A 83 18.86 10.59 -2.26
N ASP A 84 19.73 11.30 -2.93
CA ASP A 84 19.40 12.59 -3.54
C ASP A 84 18.39 12.38 -4.68
N ALA A 85 17.24 13.01 -4.60
CA ALA A 85 16.16 12.82 -5.55
C ALA A 85 16.48 13.34 -6.95
N GLN A 86 17.41 14.31 -7.09
CA GLN A 86 17.74 14.91 -8.36
C GLN A 86 18.71 14.07 -9.18
N THR A 87 19.60 13.33 -8.48
CA THR A 87 20.74 12.64 -9.09
C THR A 87 20.72 11.13 -8.87
N GLY A 88 19.95 10.63 -7.88
CA GLY A 88 20.00 9.24 -7.43
C GLY A 88 21.24 8.87 -6.63
N ALA A 89 22.13 9.84 -6.33
CA ALA A 89 23.32 9.61 -5.53
C ALA A 89 22.97 9.25 -4.09
N SER A 90 23.74 8.36 -3.48
CA SER A 90 23.56 7.98 -2.09
C SER A 90 24.00 9.11 -1.17
N LEU A 91 23.10 9.61 -0.33
CA LEU A 91 23.40 10.55 0.75
C LEU A 91 23.95 9.82 1.96
N TRP A 92 23.32 8.73 2.34
CA TRP A 92 23.79 7.79 3.37
C TRP A 92 23.20 6.39 3.13
N ARG A 93 23.85 5.38 3.70
CA ARG A 93 23.42 3.99 3.67
C ARG A 93 23.79 3.29 4.97
N ILE A 94 22.82 2.66 5.60
CA ILE A 94 22.98 1.90 6.85
C ILE A 94 22.57 0.46 6.60
N LYS A 95 23.39 -0.49 7.00
CA LYS A 95 23.12 -1.92 6.95
C LYS A 95 22.78 -2.41 8.35
N LEU A 96 21.53 -2.81 8.56
CA LEU A 96 21.10 -3.47 9.78
C LEU A 96 21.41 -4.97 9.70
N ASN A 97 21.79 -5.58 10.83
CA ASN A 97 21.97 -7.04 10.91
C ASN A 97 20.61 -7.74 11.14
N ALA A 98 19.57 -7.37 10.39
CA ALA A 98 18.23 -7.91 10.50
C ALA A 98 17.45 -7.67 9.21
N GLN A 99 16.52 -8.58 8.88
CA GLN A 99 15.63 -8.40 7.75
C GLN A 99 14.48 -7.46 8.13
N ILE A 100 14.08 -6.57 7.20
CA ILE A 100 13.00 -5.60 7.40
C ILE A 100 11.65 -6.25 7.05
N SER A 101 10.64 -5.94 7.86
CA SER A 101 9.24 -6.34 7.66
C SER A 101 8.32 -5.16 7.32
N ALA A 102 8.66 -3.94 7.76
CA ALA A 102 7.92 -2.72 7.48
C ALA A 102 8.83 -1.49 7.52
N GLY A 103 8.62 -0.57 6.62
CA GLY A 103 9.40 0.69 6.54
C GLY A 103 9.39 1.28 5.13
N VAL A 104 9.94 2.44 4.99
CA VAL A 104 10.63 3.25 5.97
C VAL A 104 9.75 4.44 6.36
N GLY A 105 9.75 4.85 7.64
CA GLY A 105 9.28 6.16 8.07
C GLY A 105 10.47 7.10 8.24
N SER A 106 10.34 8.35 7.83
CA SER A 106 11.40 9.34 8.01
C SER A 106 10.83 10.75 8.02
N ASP A 107 11.43 11.65 8.80
CA ASP A 107 11.18 13.10 8.77
C ASP A 107 12.37 13.88 8.19
N GLY A 108 13.38 13.14 7.69
CA GLY A 108 14.63 13.70 7.18
C GLY A 108 15.77 13.69 8.22
N ASN A 109 15.48 13.80 9.51
CA ASN A 109 16.45 13.71 10.60
C ASN A 109 16.54 12.30 11.16
N TYR A 110 15.38 11.71 11.45
CA TYR A 110 15.26 10.35 11.96
C TYR A 110 14.59 9.47 10.92
N SER A 111 15.02 8.22 10.85
CA SER A 111 14.41 7.18 10.05
C SER A 111 14.11 5.96 10.90
N ALA A 112 13.01 5.27 10.63
CA ALA A 112 12.59 4.13 11.43
C ALA A 112 12.08 2.98 10.53
N VAL A 113 12.44 1.76 10.89
CA VAL A 113 11.97 0.52 10.26
C VAL A 113 11.59 -0.50 11.34
N VAL A 114 10.80 -1.50 10.95
CA VAL A 114 10.56 -2.66 11.80
C VAL A 114 11.17 -3.89 11.14
N THR A 115 11.83 -4.71 11.95
CA THR A 115 12.47 -5.94 11.52
C THR A 115 11.53 -7.15 11.64
N ARG A 116 11.88 -8.27 10.98
CA ARG A 116 11.06 -9.50 11.01
C ARG A 116 11.00 -10.16 12.40
N ASP A 117 11.95 -9.87 13.26
CA ASP A 117 11.99 -10.30 14.68
C ASP A 117 11.31 -9.29 15.62
N ASN A 118 10.44 -8.42 15.08
CA ASN A 118 9.60 -7.44 15.79
C ASN A 118 10.42 -6.41 16.59
N GLN A 119 11.51 -5.92 16.03
CA GLN A 119 12.25 -4.80 16.61
C GLN A 119 11.96 -3.52 15.81
N LEU A 120 11.55 -2.47 16.49
CA LEU A 120 11.59 -1.12 15.98
C LEU A 120 13.04 -0.63 16.05
N VAL A 121 13.57 -0.22 14.92
CA VAL A 121 14.94 0.31 14.83
C VAL A 121 14.86 1.74 14.32
N THR A 122 15.44 2.66 15.06
CA THR A 122 15.54 4.07 14.66
C THR A 122 16.99 4.45 14.43
N MET A 123 17.21 5.27 13.42
CA MET A 123 18.54 5.68 12.95
C MET A 123 18.52 7.14 12.52
N ALA A 124 19.70 7.75 12.54
CA ALA A 124 20.02 9.00 11.85
C ALA A 124 21.03 8.73 10.73
N ALA A 125 21.49 9.75 10.02
CA ALA A 125 22.43 9.58 8.91
C ALA A 125 23.77 8.92 9.36
N GLU A 126 24.16 9.11 10.62
CA GLU A 126 25.40 8.60 11.20
C GLU A 126 25.32 7.11 11.60
N GLY A 127 24.10 6.56 11.73
CA GLY A 127 23.91 5.16 12.08
C GLY A 127 22.67 4.88 12.92
N GLU A 128 22.60 3.65 13.44
CA GLU A 128 21.55 3.22 14.35
C GLU A 128 21.64 3.96 15.69
N LEU A 129 20.52 4.48 16.17
CA LEU A 129 20.43 5.16 17.46
C LEU A 129 19.98 4.22 18.57
N TRP A 130 18.90 3.49 18.34
CA TRP A 130 18.31 2.58 19.33
C TRP A 130 17.43 1.52 18.70
N ARG A 131 17.14 0.47 19.48
CA ARG A 131 16.14 -0.57 19.16
C ARG A 131 15.19 -0.75 20.32
N ALA A 132 13.93 -1.07 19.98
CA ALA A 132 12.91 -1.43 20.96
C ALA A 132 12.14 -2.67 20.49
N ARG A 133 11.92 -3.64 21.37
CA ARG A 133 11.10 -4.81 21.07
C ARG A 133 9.63 -4.45 21.07
N LEU A 134 8.90 -4.87 20.03
CA LEU A 134 7.47 -4.68 19.89
C LEU A 134 6.71 -5.94 20.35
N SER A 135 5.45 -5.76 20.79
CA SER A 135 4.58 -6.86 21.28
C SER A 135 4.09 -7.77 20.15
N SER A 136 4.00 -7.25 18.92
CA SER A 136 3.43 -7.97 17.79
C SER A 136 4.17 -7.66 16.49
N GLN A 137 3.81 -8.37 15.43
CA GLN A 137 4.26 -8.06 14.08
C GLN A 137 3.75 -6.68 13.64
N VAL A 138 4.48 -6.06 12.72
CA VAL A 138 4.13 -4.76 12.13
C VAL A 138 4.25 -4.88 10.62
N PHE A 139 3.21 -4.42 9.92
CA PHE A 139 3.15 -4.38 8.44
C PHE A 139 3.07 -2.95 7.91
N THR A 140 2.79 -2.00 8.79
CA THR A 140 2.71 -0.57 8.48
C THR A 140 4.06 0.09 8.77
N ALA A 141 4.58 0.86 7.81
CA ALA A 141 5.79 1.64 8.07
C ALA A 141 5.62 2.52 9.32
N PRO A 142 6.58 2.58 10.23
CA PRO A 142 6.54 3.55 11.33
C PRO A 142 6.34 4.96 10.79
N LEU A 143 5.62 5.79 11.52
CA LEU A 143 5.52 7.21 11.21
C LEU A 143 6.50 7.99 12.10
N VAL A 144 7.42 8.72 11.48
CA VAL A 144 8.32 9.64 12.18
C VAL A 144 7.79 11.05 12.01
N ALA A 145 7.39 11.69 13.09
CA ALA A 145 6.85 13.05 13.08
C ALA A 145 6.89 13.69 14.48
N GLY A 146 7.24 14.97 14.56
CA GLY A 146 7.22 15.73 15.81
C GLY A 146 8.09 15.12 16.90
N GLU A 147 9.32 14.73 16.56
CA GLU A 147 10.30 14.08 17.45
C GLU A 147 9.79 12.75 18.06
N ARG A 148 8.84 12.10 17.39
CA ARG A 148 8.26 10.81 17.80
C ARG A 148 8.29 9.80 16.68
N VAL A 149 8.34 8.53 17.08
CA VAL A 149 8.13 7.38 16.19
C VAL A 149 6.84 6.70 16.62
N PHE A 150 5.87 6.67 15.74
CA PHE A 150 4.60 6.00 15.96
C PHE A 150 4.58 4.66 15.23
N VAL A 151 4.03 3.64 15.88
CA VAL A 151 3.96 2.28 15.35
C VAL A 151 2.53 1.74 15.52
N LEU A 152 2.01 1.14 14.46
CA LEU A 152 0.76 0.39 14.45
C LEU A 152 1.06 -1.11 14.39
N GLY A 153 0.83 -1.81 15.49
CA GLY A 153 0.99 -3.26 15.61
C GLY A 153 -0.17 -4.06 15.03
N ALA A 154 0.10 -5.31 14.66
CA ALA A 154 -0.94 -6.26 14.24
C ALA A 154 -1.91 -6.62 15.39
N ASP A 155 -1.52 -6.39 16.64
CA ASP A 155 -2.34 -6.47 17.83
C ASP A 155 -3.25 -5.23 18.04
N ARG A 156 -3.31 -4.33 17.06
CA ARG A 156 -4.05 -3.05 17.09
C ARG A 156 -3.59 -2.09 18.19
N VAL A 157 -2.40 -2.28 18.69
CA VAL A 157 -1.74 -1.34 19.59
C VAL A 157 -1.06 -0.25 18.78
N VAL A 158 -1.39 1.00 19.07
CA VAL A 158 -0.67 2.16 18.60
C VAL A 158 0.28 2.59 19.70
N SER A 159 1.56 2.66 19.41
CA SER A 159 2.59 3.06 20.36
C SER A 159 3.36 4.28 19.85
N ALA A 160 3.78 5.14 20.76
CA ALA A 160 4.69 6.24 20.47
C ALA A 160 5.97 6.10 21.28
N PHE A 161 7.08 6.42 20.62
CA PHE A 161 8.41 6.44 21.20
C PHE A 161 9.04 7.80 20.93
N ASP A 162 9.88 8.26 21.86
CA ASP A 162 10.78 9.40 21.63
C ASP A 162 11.78 9.04 20.52
N ALA A 163 11.89 9.85 19.48
CA ALA A 163 12.68 9.52 18.30
C ALA A 163 14.18 9.46 18.60
N ARG A 164 14.66 10.24 19.56
CA ARG A 164 16.07 10.33 19.91
C ARG A 164 16.52 9.22 20.87
N SER A 165 15.70 8.97 21.92
CA SER A 165 16.08 8.07 23.01
C SER A 165 15.47 6.68 22.97
N GLY A 166 14.43 6.47 22.18
CA GLY A 166 13.68 5.22 22.14
C GLY A 166 12.78 4.98 23.35
N LYS A 167 12.67 5.96 24.26
CA LYS A 167 11.77 5.85 25.42
C LYS A 167 10.33 5.75 24.94
N LYS A 168 9.63 4.69 25.37
CA LYS A 168 8.19 4.54 25.10
C LYS A 168 7.42 5.63 25.85
N LEU A 169 6.69 6.44 25.11
CA LEU A 169 5.92 7.57 25.64
C LEU A 169 4.53 7.14 26.07
N TRP A 170 3.84 6.41 25.21
CA TRP A 170 2.51 5.88 25.46
C TRP A 170 2.21 4.67 24.55
N ALA A 171 1.15 3.94 24.90
CA ALA A 171 0.54 2.94 24.04
C ALA A 171 -0.98 2.99 24.23
N ASN A 172 -1.72 2.89 23.13
CA ASN A 172 -3.17 2.80 23.10
C ASN A 172 -3.56 1.48 22.45
N GLN A 173 -4.22 0.60 23.19
CA GLN A 173 -4.74 -0.67 22.70
C GLN A 173 -6.23 -0.52 22.42
N ARG A 174 -6.65 -0.98 21.25
CA ARG A 174 -8.07 -0.96 20.87
C ARG A 174 -8.59 -2.38 20.65
N PRO A 175 -9.81 -2.66 21.11
CA PRO A 175 -10.47 -3.91 20.77
C PRO A 175 -10.73 -3.98 19.25
N GLY A 176 -10.71 -5.16 18.67
CA GLY A 176 -10.97 -5.38 17.26
C GLY A 176 -10.93 -6.85 16.88
N GLU A 177 -11.15 -7.15 15.61
CA GLU A 177 -11.09 -8.51 15.07
C GLU A 177 -9.68 -9.10 15.24
N ALA A 178 -9.60 -10.41 15.48
CA ALA A 178 -8.33 -11.09 15.69
C ALA A 178 -7.43 -11.08 14.43
N LEU A 179 -8.04 -11.20 13.26
CA LEU A 179 -7.33 -11.22 11.99
C LEU A 179 -7.06 -9.79 11.49
N VAL A 180 -5.85 -9.57 11.00
CA VAL A 180 -5.41 -8.33 10.35
C VAL A 180 -4.80 -8.62 8.98
N LEU A 181 -4.89 -7.66 8.07
CA LEU A 181 -4.22 -7.74 6.78
C LEU A 181 -2.70 -7.69 6.95
N ARG A 182 -1.98 -8.57 6.24
CA ARG A 182 -0.51 -8.49 6.10
C ARG A 182 -0.13 -7.45 5.04
N GLN A 183 -0.67 -6.25 5.19
CA GLN A 183 -0.49 -5.13 4.28
C GLN A 183 -0.32 -3.84 5.10
N ALA A 184 0.32 -2.83 4.52
CA ALA A 184 0.45 -1.55 5.19
C ALA A 184 -0.92 -0.93 5.47
N GLY A 185 -1.17 -0.57 6.72
CA GLY A 185 -2.38 0.13 7.17
C GLY A 185 -2.22 1.65 7.14
N THR A 186 -3.30 2.34 7.41
CA THR A 186 -3.32 3.81 7.49
C THR A 186 -2.70 4.29 8.79
N LEU A 187 -1.63 5.09 8.69
CA LEU A 187 -0.97 5.77 9.81
C LEU A 187 -0.34 7.07 9.30
N LEU A 188 -0.85 8.23 9.72
CA LEU A 188 -0.37 9.53 9.26
C LEU A 188 -0.61 10.63 10.30
N ALA A 189 0.14 11.73 10.20
CA ALA A 189 -0.10 12.94 10.95
C ALA A 189 -0.85 13.97 10.10
N VAL A 190 -1.90 14.56 10.66
CA VAL A 190 -2.66 15.67 10.04
C VAL A 190 -2.83 16.73 11.09
N ASN A 191 -2.24 17.91 10.86
CA ASN A 191 -2.19 18.96 11.86
C ASN A 191 -1.66 18.43 13.22
N ASN A 192 -2.43 18.56 14.28
CA ASN A 192 -2.09 18.08 15.62
C ASN A 192 -2.76 16.74 15.97
N THR A 193 -3.10 15.92 14.97
CA THR A 193 -3.80 14.65 15.14
C THR A 193 -3.03 13.52 14.48
N LEU A 194 -2.83 12.44 15.21
CA LEU A 194 -2.38 11.16 14.64
C LEU A 194 -3.60 10.41 14.14
N VAL A 195 -3.71 10.23 12.82
CA VAL A 195 -4.83 9.52 12.19
C VAL A 195 -4.42 8.09 11.90
N VAL A 196 -5.19 7.13 12.41
CA VAL A 196 -4.89 5.70 12.34
C VAL A 196 -6.09 4.93 11.80
N GLY A 197 -5.83 3.95 10.95
CA GLY A 197 -6.84 3.00 10.48
C GLY A 197 -6.94 1.80 11.42
N LEU A 198 -8.09 1.60 12.05
CA LEU A 198 -8.34 0.51 12.99
C LEU A 198 -9.71 -0.13 12.74
N SER A 199 -9.77 -1.41 12.36
CA SER A 199 -11.01 -2.19 12.23
C SER A 199 -12.11 -1.47 11.42
N GLY A 200 -11.76 -0.95 10.24
CA GLY A 200 -12.71 -0.25 9.36
C GLY A 200 -13.05 1.18 9.77
N ARG A 201 -12.34 1.75 10.74
CA ARG A 201 -12.52 3.11 11.23
C ARG A 201 -11.27 3.95 11.02
N LEU A 202 -11.42 5.21 10.68
CA LEU A 202 -10.39 6.22 10.93
C LEU A 202 -10.53 6.71 12.37
N VAL A 203 -9.43 6.70 13.10
CA VAL A 203 -9.36 7.13 14.50
C VAL A 203 -8.35 8.27 14.60
N GLY A 204 -8.77 9.41 15.11
CA GLY A 204 -7.89 10.51 15.45
C GLY A 204 -7.42 10.36 16.90
N LEU A 205 -6.11 10.32 17.09
CA LEU A 205 -5.47 10.24 18.40
C LEU A 205 -4.68 11.52 18.69
N ASN A 206 -4.65 11.90 19.95
CA ASN A 206 -3.72 12.94 20.42
C ASN A 206 -2.28 12.38 20.36
N PRO A 207 -1.37 12.98 19.58
CA PRO A 207 -0.02 12.45 19.42
C PRO A 207 0.84 12.52 20.68
N LEU A 208 0.45 13.34 21.68
CA LEU A 208 1.21 13.51 22.92
C LEU A 208 0.95 12.40 23.95
N ASN A 209 -0.27 11.86 23.99
CA ASN A 209 -0.70 10.91 25.04
C ASN A 209 -1.51 9.71 24.53
N GLY A 210 -1.82 9.64 23.23
CA GLY A 210 -2.57 8.54 22.62
C GLY A 210 -4.07 8.54 22.88
N ASN A 211 -4.64 9.56 23.54
CA ASN A 211 -6.07 9.65 23.80
C ASN A 211 -6.84 9.81 22.49
N VAL A 212 -8.00 9.15 22.40
CA VAL A 212 -8.90 9.28 21.26
C VAL A 212 -9.53 10.66 21.24
N LEU A 213 -9.40 11.34 20.11
CA LEU A 213 -10.04 12.63 19.85
C LEU A 213 -11.38 12.42 19.11
N TRP A 214 -11.40 11.49 18.15
CA TRP A 214 -12.59 11.17 17.37
C TRP A 214 -12.45 9.80 16.70
N GLU A 215 -13.59 9.23 16.26
CA GLU A 215 -13.66 8.01 15.45
C GLU A 215 -14.70 8.16 14.33
N ALA A 216 -14.34 7.76 13.13
CA ALA A 216 -15.22 7.79 11.95
C ALA A 216 -15.30 6.41 11.29
N PRO A 217 -16.46 5.74 11.26
CA PRO A 217 -16.60 4.43 10.65
C PRO A 217 -16.71 4.53 9.13
N LEU A 218 -15.73 3.94 8.40
CA LEU A 218 -15.76 3.80 6.94
C LEU A 218 -16.40 2.48 6.52
N ALA A 219 -16.10 1.40 7.24
CA ALA A 219 -16.68 0.09 6.99
C ALA A 219 -17.04 -0.59 8.31
N THR A 220 -18.01 -1.48 8.25
CA THR A 220 -18.39 -2.33 9.38
C THR A 220 -18.09 -3.77 9.00
N PRO A 221 -17.36 -4.53 9.84
CA PRO A 221 -17.15 -5.96 9.64
C PRO A 221 -18.49 -6.68 9.40
N ARG A 222 -18.58 -7.45 8.34
CA ARG A 222 -19.79 -8.23 7.98
C ARG A 222 -19.35 -9.62 7.56
N GLY A 223 -20.15 -10.62 7.87
CA GLY A 223 -19.86 -12.00 7.51
C GLY A 223 -19.83 -12.92 8.72
N THR A 224 -19.73 -14.21 8.44
CA THR A 224 -19.79 -15.28 9.43
C THR A 224 -18.42 -15.80 9.83
N ASN A 225 -17.39 -15.51 9.05
CA ASN A 225 -16.01 -15.91 9.33
C ASN A 225 -15.05 -14.69 9.35
N ASP A 226 -13.87 -14.88 9.91
CA ASP A 226 -12.89 -13.82 10.14
C ASP A 226 -12.41 -13.18 8.83
N ILE A 227 -12.36 -13.91 7.71
CA ILE A 227 -11.92 -13.40 6.41
C ILE A 227 -12.94 -12.42 5.84
N GLU A 228 -14.24 -12.76 5.93
CA GLU A 228 -15.33 -11.87 5.48
C GLU A 228 -15.44 -10.60 6.33
N ARG A 229 -14.93 -10.65 7.56
CA ARG A 229 -14.92 -9.52 8.51
C ARG A 229 -13.72 -8.60 8.37
N LEU A 230 -12.77 -8.92 7.48
CA LEU A 230 -11.61 -8.07 7.22
C LEU A 230 -12.01 -6.77 6.50
N VAL A 231 -11.91 -5.67 7.21
CA VAL A 231 -12.20 -4.32 6.72
C VAL A 231 -11.11 -3.31 7.12
N ASP A 232 -9.88 -3.79 7.30
CA ASP A 232 -8.77 -2.93 7.70
C ASP A 232 -8.55 -1.78 6.69
N LEU A 233 -8.16 -0.62 7.18
CA LEU A 233 -7.85 0.51 6.33
C LEU A 233 -6.42 0.38 5.79
N VAL A 234 -6.29 0.44 4.47
CA VAL A 234 -5.01 0.27 3.78
C VAL A 234 -4.27 1.59 3.65
N ALA A 235 -2.93 1.52 3.60
CA ALA A 235 -2.06 2.69 3.41
C ALA A 235 -2.23 3.31 2.03
N GLY A 236 -1.95 4.61 1.96
CA GLY A 236 -2.24 5.48 0.81
C GLY A 236 -3.60 6.13 1.01
N VAL A 237 -3.59 7.42 1.25
CA VAL A 237 -4.78 8.24 1.52
C VAL A 237 -4.78 9.47 0.63
N GLY A 238 -5.94 9.88 0.18
CA GLY A 238 -6.14 11.23 -0.33
C GLY A 238 -6.26 12.18 0.86
N ARG A 239 -5.55 13.30 0.83
CA ARG A 239 -5.72 14.34 1.86
C ARG A 239 -5.69 15.71 1.23
N GLU A 240 -6.66 16.52 1.59
CA GLU A 240 -6.77 17.90 1.13
C GLU A 240 -7.54 18.72 2.16
N SER A 241 -7.03 19.90 2.49
CA SER A 241 -7.72 20.92 3.32
C SER A 241 -8.40 20.37 4.59
N GLY A 242 -7.70 19.47 5.31
CA GLY A 242 -8.23 18.86 6.55
C GLY A 242 -9.20 17.69 6.33
N VAL A 243 -9.42 17.25 5.10
CA VAL A 243 -10.15 16.03 4.77
C VAL A 243 -9.17 14.90 4.48
N VAL A 244 -9.39 13.73 5.05
CA VAL A 244 -8.65 12.49 4.76
C VAL A 244 -9.62 11.48 4.15
N CYS A 245 -9.26 10.98 2.97
CA CYS A 245 -10.00 9.93 2.29
C CYS A 245 -9.20 8.63 2.34
N ALA A 246 -9.79 7.58 2.86
CA ALA A 246 -9.14 6.28 3.03
C ALA A 246 -10.00 5.16 2.46
N ARG A 247 -9.35 4.02 2.23
CA ARG A 247 -9.98 2.78 1.75
C ARG A 247 -10.02 1.73 2.85
N ALA A 248 -11.20 1.20 3.11
CA ALA A 248 -11.36 -0.07 3.79
C ALA A 248 -11.23 -1.20 2.75
N PHE A 249 -10.37 -2.18 3.03
CA PHE A 249 -10.05 -3.30 2.14
C PHE A 249 -11.31 -3.98 1.62
N GLN A 250 -11.46 -4.02 0.30
CA GLN A 250 -12.57 -4.66 -0.44
C GLN A 250 -13.99 -4.30 0.05
N ALA A 251 -14.16 -3.17 0.74
CA ALA A 251 -15.42 -2.81 1.36
C ALA A 251 -15.90 -1.40 0.98
N ALA A 252 -15.09 -0.37 1.20
CA ALA A 252 -15.52 1.00 1.01
C ALA A 252 -14.36 1.97 0.76
N VAL A 253 -14.69 3.12 0.18
CA VAL A 253 -13.90 4.35 0.20
C VAL A 253 -14.71 5.41 0.93
N GLY A 254 -14.08 6.22 1.76
CA GLY A 254 -14.78 7.32 2.43
C GLY A 254 -13.82 8.42 2.85
N CYS A 255 -14.36 9.62 3.00
CA CYS A 255 -13.65 10.81 3.39
C CYS A 255 -14.16 11.33 4.74
N VAL A 256 -13.24 11.79 5.56
CA VAL A 256 -13.49 12.26 6.94
C VAL A 256 -12.87 13.64 7.11
N ASN A 257 -13.63 14.58 7.68
CA ASN A 257 -13.09 15.84 8.17
C ASN A 257 -12.31 15.58 9.47
N THR A 258 -11.00 15.78 9.45
CA THR A 258 -10.13 15.42 10.59
C THR A 258 -10.22 16.36 11.77
N ALA A 259 -10.72 17.58 11.60
CA ALA A 259 -10.92 18.52 12.70
C ALA A 259 -12.08 18.10 13.61
N GLN A 260 -13.12 17.52 13.05
CA GLN A 260 -14.34 17.14 13.75
C GLN A 260 -14.54 15.61 13.86
N GLY A 261 -13.82 14.82 13.07
CA GLY A 261 -14.01 13.38 12.97
C GLY A 261 -15.31 12.98 12.25
N ASN A 262 -15.91 13.90 11.50
CA ASN A 262 -17.18 13.64 10.83
C ASN A 262 -16.96 13.01 9.45
N LEU A 263 -17.73 11.97 9.14
CA LEU A 263 -17.78 11.37 7.82
C LEU A 263 -18.37 12.41 6.83
N VAL A 264 -17.61 12.75 5.78
CA VAL A 264 -18.07 13.61 4.69
C VAL A 264 -18.95 12.81 3.73
N TRP A 265 -18.42 11.67 3.27
CA TRP A 265 -19.14 10.71 2.44
C TRP A 265 -18.49 9.34 2.50
N LYS A 266 -19.22 8.32 2.05
CA LYS A 266 -18.77 6.94 1.93
C LYS A 266 -19.42 6.26 0.74
N GLN A 267 -18.63 5.47 -0.02
CA GLN A 267 -19.08 4.67 -1.16
C GLN A 267 -18.57 3.23 -1.03
N SER A 268 -19.35 2.27 -1.52
CA SER A 268 -18.90 0.88 -1.64
C SER A 268 -17.81 0.78 -2.71
N ALA A 269 -16.76 0.01 -2.43
CA ALA A 269 -15.62 -0.14 -3.32
C ALA A 269 -14.92 -1.48 -3.05
N SER A 270 -14.39 -2.11 -4.11
CA SER A 270 -13.81 -3.47 -4.04
C SER A 270 -12.27 -3.49 -4.07
N GLY A 271 -11.63 -2.33 -4.02
CA GLY A 271 -10.17 -2.23 -4.14
C GLY A 271 -9.42 -2.70 -2.90
N ALA A 272 -8.16 -3.08 -3.12
CA ALA A 272 -7.25 -3.59 -2.10
C ALA A 272 -6.03 -2.71 -1.84
N VAL A 273 -5.85 -1.63 -2.61
CA VAL A 273 -4.73 -0.69 -2.49
C VAL A 273 -5.22 0.69 -2.10
N GLY A 274 -4.32 1.53 -1.61
CA GLY A 274 -4.63 2.87 -1.14
C GLY A 274 -5.15 3.82 -2.22
N LEU A 275 -5.37 5.05 -1.79
CA LEU A 275 -5.92 6.14 -2.57
C LEU A 275 -4.89 7.27 -2.71
N THR A 276 -5.16 8.18 -3.62
CA THR A 276 -4.59 9.52 -3.65
C THR A 276 -5.71 10.53 -3.94
N GLY A 277 -5.43 11.81 -3.79
CA GLY A 277 -6.44 12.84 -4.07
C GLY A 277 -5.81 14.20 -4.33
N ASP A 278 -6.63 15.10 -4.84
CA ASP A 278 -6.34 16.51 -5.00
C ASP A 278 -7.52 17.35 -4.45
N ASP A 279 -7.54 18.62 -4.77
CA ASP A 279 -8.55 19.60 -4.32
C ASP A 279 -9.98 19.28 -4.81
N LYS A 280 -10.17 18.40 -5.79
CA LYS A 280 -11.44 18.10 -6.43
C LYS A 280 -11.83 16.63 -6.43
N LEU A 281 -10.85 15.75 -6.59
CA LEU A 281 -11.08 14.34 -6.85
C LEU A 281 -10.23 13.43 -5.95
N VAL A 282 -10.76 12.26 -5.66
CA VAL A 282 -10.09 11.14 -5.00
C VAL A 282 -9.97 10.02 -6.01
N TYR A 283 -8.77 9.46 -6.15
CA TYR A 283 -8.47 8.43 -7.15
C TYR A 283 -8.13 7.11 -6.48
N GLY A 284 -8.65 6.03 -7.02
CA GLY A 284 -8.40 4.68 -6.53
C GLY A 284 -8.46 3.62 -7.62
N VAL A 285 -7.98 2.44 -7.26
CA VAL A 285 -7.97 1.25 -8.12
C VAL A 285 -8.88 0.20 -7.50
N GLU A 286 -9.80 -0.35 -8.26
CA GLU A 286 -10.65 -1.48 -7.83
C GLU A 286 -9.91 -2.82 -7.98
N GLY A 287 -10.46 -3.88 -7.39
CA GLY A 287 -9.82 -5.20 -7.34
C GLY A 287 -9.56 -5.84 -8.72
N ASP A 288 -10.34 -5.46 -9.73
CA ASP A 288 -10.17 -5.87 -11.12
C ASP A 288 -9.24 -4.96 -11.94
N GLY A 289 -8.67 -3.91 -11.32
CA GLY A 289 -7.79 -2.95 -11.97
C GLY A 289 -8.52 -1.77 -12.63
N LYS A 290 -9.84 -1.62 -12.41
CA LYS A 290 -10.56 -0.42 -12.83
C LYS A 290 -10.07 0.79 -12.04
N LEU A 291 -9.71 1.86 -12.73
CA LEU A 291 -9.44 3.17 -12.13
C LEU A 291 -10.75 3.92 -11.94
N ILE A 292 -10.93 4.53 -10.79
CA ILE A 292 -12.10 5.35 -10.47
C ILE A 292 -11.63 6.67 -9.85
N ALA A 293 -12.31 7.76 -10.24
CA ALA A 293 -12.21 9.05 -9.56
C ALA A 293 -13.58 9.42 -8.97
N TRP A 294 -13.57 9.75 -7.68
CA TRP A 294 -14.73 10.24 -6.95
C TRP A 294 -14.59 11.74 -6.68
N ARG A 295 -15.67 12.48 -6.69
CA ARG A 295 -15.67 13.88 -6.25
C ARG A 295 -15.36 13.97 -4.77
N LEU A 296 -14.38 14.78 -4.40
CA LEU A 296 -13.98 14.99 -3.01
C LEU A 296 -15.16 15.50 -2.15
N SER A 297 -16.04 16.30 -2.71
CA SER A 297 -17.14 16.95 -2.00
C SER A 297 -18.26 16.01 -1.57
N ASN A 298 -18.59 14.98 -2.36
CA ASN A 298 -19.80 14.17 -2.15
C ASN A 298 -19.64 12.67 -2.47
N GLY A 299 -18.48 12.25 -2.99
CA GLY A 299 -18.21 10.85 -3.31
C GLY A 299 -18.86 10.34 -4.60
N GLU A 300 -19.50 11.19 -5.39
CA GLU A 300 -20.02 10.80 -6.70
C GLU A 300 -18.88 10.43 -7.64
N VAL A 301 -19.08 9.40 -8.47
CA VAL A 301 -18.11 9.00 -9.48
C VAL A 301 -18.03 10.08 -10.55
N ALA A 302 -16.88 10.72 -10.68
CA ALA A 302 -16.59 11.68 -11.73
C ALA A 302 -16.27 10.98 -13.06
N TRP A 303 -15.45 9.92 -12.99
CA TRP A 303 -15.12 9.07 -14.12
C TRP A 303 -14.63 7.70 -13.66
N SER A 304 -14.65 6.74 -14.57
CA SER A 304 -13.99 5.43 -14.39
C SER A 304 -13.37 4.95 -15.70
N SER A 305 -12.30 4.15 -15.60
CA SER A 305 -11.56 3.63 -16.75
C SER A 305 -11.22 2.14 -16.57
N ASP A 306 -11.57 1.33 -17.57
CA ASP A 306 -11.30 -0.11 -17.62
C ASP A 306 -10.00 -0.45 -18.39
N ARG A 307 -9.28 0.55 -18.88
CA ARG A 307 -8.13 0.38 -19.80
C ARG A 307 -6.93 -0.35 -19.20
N LEU A 308 -6.86 -0.43 -17.86
CA LEU A 308 -5.77 -1.10 -17.12
C LEU A 308 -6.24 -2.34 -16.35
N ARG A 309 -7.39 -2.94 -16.74
CA ARG A 309 -7.93 -4.11 -16.04
C ARG A 309 -6.95 -5.27 -15.99
N TYR A 310 -6.97 -5.96 -14.85
CA TYR A 310 -6.20 -7.19 -14.55
C TYR A 310 -4.68 -7.04 -14.62
N ARG A 311 -4.15 -5.80 -14.50
CA ARG A 311 -2.71 -5.54 -14.50
C ARG A 311 -2.09 -5.49 -13.09
N GLN A 312 -2.88 -5.78 -12.06
CA GLN A 312 -2.44 -5.76 -10.66
C GLN A 312 -1.80 -4.41 -10.28
N LEU A 313 -2.59 -3.37 -10.40
CA LEU A 313 -2.15 -2.00 -10.17
C LEU A 313 -1.85 -1.74 -8.68
N GLY A 314 -0.81 -0.95 -8.42
CA GLY A 314 -0.52 -0.39 -7.10
C GLY A 314 -1.39 0.83 -6.76
N ALA A 315 -1.13 1.44 -5.61
CA ALA A 315 -1.80 2.68 -5.21
C ALA A 315 -1.39 3.83 -6.16
N PRO A 316 -2.34 4.71 -6.53
CA PRO A 316 -2.09 5.80 -7.46
C PRO A 316 -1.37 6.98 -6.79
N LEU A 317 -0.76 7.83 -7.63
CA LEU A 317 -0.16 9.11 -7.26
C LEU A 317 -0.72 10.21 -8.18
N VAL A 318 -1.15 11.33 -7.62
CA VAL A 318 -1.46 12.54 -8.40
C VAL A 318 -0.15 13.28 -8.73
N LEU A 319 0.07 13.57 -10.02
CA LEU A 319 1.24 14.28 -10.51
C LEU A 319 0.85 15.24 -11.65
N GLY A 320 0.82 16.52 -11.35
CA GLY A 320 0.42 17.55 -12.31
C GLY A 320 -0.96 17.28 -12.92
N ARG A 321 -1.04 17.12 -14.24
CA ARG A 321 -2.28 16.78 -14.95
C ARG A 321 -2.60 15.29 -15.01
N SER A 322 -1.76 14.45 -14.36
CA SER A 322 -1.84 13.00 -14.45
C SER A 322 -2.16 12.34 -13.11
N VAL A 323 -2.71 11.14 -13.19
CA VAL A 323 -2.64 10.12 -12.14
C VAL A 323 -1.67 9.05 -12.62
N VAL A 324 -0.67 8.71 -11.80
CA VAL A 324 0.37 7.72 -12.09
C VAL A 324 0.10 6.46 -11.29
N VAL A 325 0.07 5.30 -11.95
CA VAL A 325 -0.06 4.00 -11.29
C VAL A 325 1.00 3.03 -11.81
N GLY A 326 1.58 2.25 -10.91
CA GLY A 326 2.49 1.16 -11.27
C GLY A 326 1.76 -0.16 -11.44
N ASP A 327 2.27 -1.05 -12.29
CA ASP A 327 1.70 -2.40 -12.49
C ASP A 327 2.67 -3.53 -12.13
N SER A 328 2.19 -4.77 -12.21
CA SER A 328 2.96 -5.98 -11.90
C SER A 328 4.03 -6.33 -12.94
N THR A 329 4.05 -5.66 -14.09
CA THR A 329 5.05 -5.85 -15.16
C THR A 329 6.11 -4.74 -15.17
N GLY A 330 6.09 -3.85 -14.18
CA GLY A 330 7.06 -2.76 -14.05
C GLY A 330 6.77 -1.57 -14.95
N LEU A 331 5.54 -1.41 -15.41
CA LEU A 331 5.11 -0.22 -16.14
C LEU A 331 4.56 0.82 -15.17
N LEU A 332 4.84 2.08 -15.44
CA LEU A 332 4.20 3.25 -14.85
C LEU A 332 3.25 3.84 -15.89
N HIS A 333 1.96 3.80 -15.62
CA HIS A 333 0.92 4.35 -16.49
C HIS A 333 0.55 5.75 -16.03
N PHE A 334 0.59 6.71 -16.94
CA PHE A 334 0.11 8.06 -16.73
C PHE A 334 -1.24 8.20 -17.41
N VAL A 335 -2.26 8.52 -16.65
CA VAL A 335 -3.61 8.78 -17.16
C VAL A 335 -4.05 10.19 -16.80
N ALA A 336 -4.88 10.80 -17.63
CA ALA A 336 -5.38 12.15 -17.38
C ALA A 336 -6.25 12.19 -16.12
N ARG A 337 -6.06 13.20 -15.29
CA ARG A 337 -6.86 13.42 -14.07
C ARG A 337 -8.33 13.69 -14.37
N THR A 338 -8.62 14.24 -15.54
CA THR A 338 -9.96 14.70 -15.92
C THR A 338 -10.92 13.57 -16.30
N ASP A 339 -10.40 12.49 -16.91
CA ASP A 339 -11.23 11.45 -17.53
C ASP A 339 -10.60 10.04 -17.55
N GLY A 340 -9.37 9.89 -17.05
CA GLY A 340 -8.65 8.61 -17.01
C GLY A 340 -8.13 8.13 -18.37
N THR A 341 -8.05 9.01 -19.39
CA THR A 341 -7.46 8.66 -20.70
C THR A 341 -5.95 8.47 -20.58
N PRO A 342 -5.35 7.47 -21.26
CA PRO A 342 -3.90 7.27 -21.26
C PRO A 342 -3.16 8.47 -21.86
N LEU A 343 -2.09 8.88 -21.19
CA LEU A 343 -1.21 9.97 -21.64
C LEU A 343 0.15 9.48 -22.12
N THR A 344 0.78 8.61 -21.33
CA THR A 344 2.04 7.93 -21.64
C THR A 344 2.27 6.78 -20.67
N ARG A 345 3.26 5.94 -20.94
CA ARG A 345 3.73 4.91 -20.02
C ARG A 345 5.25 4.81 -20.05
N LEU A 346 5.82 4.50 -18.90
CA LEU A 346 7.26 4.34 -18.75
C LEU A 346 7.57 2.91 -18.35
N SER A 347 8.61 2.35 -18.95
CA SER A 347 9.12 1.03 -18.59
C SER A 347 10.19 1.17 -17.51
N THR A 348 10.26 0.16 -16.61
CA THR A 348 11.32 0.01 -15.61
C THR A 348 12.19 -1.20 -15.94
N ASP A 349 12.43 -2.09 -14.97
CA ASP A 349 13.23 -3.30 -15.15
C ASP A 349 12.40 -4.57 -15.44
N GLY A 350 11.10 -4.43 -15.66
CA GLY A 350 10.17 -5.52 -15.92
C GLY A 350 9.66 -6.24 -14.67
N SER A 351 10.16 -5.91 -13.48
CA SER A 351 9.61 -6.42 -12.22
C SER A 351 8.53 -5.49 -11.66
N ALA A 352 7.60 -6.05 -10.88
CA ALA A 352 6.47 -5.30 -10.33
C ALA A 352 6.91 -4.03 -9.59
N ILE A 353 6.15 -2.96 -9.71
CA ILE A 353 6.34 -1.75 -8.90
C ILE A 353 6.05 -2.09 -7.43
N ALA A 354 7.01 -1.82 -6.54
CA ALA A 354 6.99 -2.29 -5.14
C ALA A 354 6.10 -1.44 -4.22
N ALA A 355 5.95 -0.15 -4.53
CA ALA A 355 5.20 0.83 -3.74
C ALA A 355 4.57 1.88 -4.64
N ALA A 356 3.63 2.67 -4.13
CA ALA A 356 3.17 3.86 -4.83
C ALA A 356 4.37 4.75 -5.17
N PRO A 357 4.49 5.25 -6.41
CA PRO A 357 5.51 6.23 -6.74
C PRO A 357 5.38 7.49 -5.88
N VAL A 358 6.47 8.24 -5.72
CA VAL A 358 6.48 9.48 -4.96
C VAL A 358 7.11 10.60 -5.76
N VAL A 359 6.84 11.84 -5.38
CA VAL A 359 7.53 13.02 -5.91
C VAL A 359 8.44 13.59 -4.85
N ALA A 360 9.71 13.80 -5.20
CA ALA A 360 10.69 14.50 -4.38
C ALA A 360 11.29 15.65 -5.19
N GLY A 361 11.00 16.88 -4.80
CA GLY A 361 11.28 18.06 -5.61
C GLY A 361 10.55 17.98 -6.96
N THR A 362 11.32 17.93 -8.06
CA THR A 362 10.80 17.81 -9.44
C THR A 362 10.92 16.39 -10.01
N THR A 363 11.35 15.41 -9.22
CA THR A 363 11.62 14.06 -9.67
C THR A 363 10.52 13.11 -9.20
N LEU A 364 9.93 12.37 -10.13
CA LEU A 364 9.10 11.21 -9.85
C LEU A 364 10.01 10.02 -9.55
N VAL A 365 9.86 9.40 -8.39
CA VAL A 365 10.67 8.24 -7.99
C VAL A 365 9.79 7.00 -7.89
N ALA A 366 10.24 5.93 -8.52
CA ALA A 366 9.61 4.62 -8.48
C ALA A 366 10.61 3.52 -8.09
N VAL A 367 10.14 2.54 -7.35
CA VAL A 367 10.94 1.39 -6.88
C VAL A 367 10.28 0.11 -7.35
N THR A 368 11.08 -0.81 -7.86
CA THR A 368 10.62 -2.13 -8.29
C THR A 368 10.90 -3.20 -7.23
N ARG A 369 10.23 -4.36 -7.34
CA ARG A 369 10.46 -5.51 -6.43
C ARG A 369 11.89 -6.04 -6.49
N ASN A 370 12.56 -5.94 -7.64
CA ASN A 370 13.98 -6.30 -7.74
C ASN A 370 14.92 -5.27 -7.10
N GLY A 371 14.38 -4.14 -6.63
CA GLY A 371 15.12 -3.08 -5.94
C GLY A 371 15.76 -2.06 -6.89
N SER A 372 15.40 -2.04 -8.17
CA SER A 372 15.76 -0.92 -9.04
C SER A 372 14.97 0.32 -8.62
N VAL A 373 15.66 1.44 -8.50
CA VAL A 373 15.09 2.76 -8.21
C VAL A 373 15.29 3.65 -9.42
N PHE A 374 14.22 4.23 -9.90
CA PHE A 374 14.21 5.12 -11.06
C PHE A 374 13.78 6.52 -10.66
N GLY A 375 14.52 7.51 -11.13
CA GLY A 375 14.11 8.92 -11.08
C GLY A 375 13.73 9.38 -12.48
N PHE A 376 12.52 9.90 -12.61
CA PHE A 376 11.99 10.42 -13.87
C PHE A 376 11.77 11.93 -13.76
N LYS A 377 12.01 12.65 -14.86
CA LYS A 377 11.81 14.09 -14.98
C LYS A 377 11.09 14.44 -16.28
N PRO A 378 10.37 15.57 -16.34
CA PRO A 378 9.90 16.11 -17.61
C PRO A 378 11.07 16.31 -18.59
N GLU A 379 10.79 16.15 -19.89
CA GLU A 379 11.69 16.53 -20.97
C GLU A 379 11.75 18.03 -21.15
#